data_c2eb13f560b0b59adf4b1f38915fdd6e
#
_entry.id   c2eb13f560b0b59adf4b1f38915fdd6e
#
_cell.length_a   1.000
_cell.length_b   1.000
_cell.length_c   1.000
_cell.angle_alpha   90.00
_cell.angle_beta   90.00
_cell.angle_gamma   90.00
#
_symmetry.space_group_name_H-M   'P 1'
#
loop_
_entity.id
_entity.type
_entity.pdbx_description
1 polymer ?
#
loop_
_entity_poly.entity_id
_entity_poly.type
_entity_poly.pdbx_seq_one_letter_code
_entity_poly.pdbx_strand_id
1 'polypeptide(L)'
;MIGLFFEVMPRPGHEQAYFDIAAGLRSELDKNPGLLFIDRFKSLNRSRIVLSHSHWRDKASLTGWRSHAKHHAAQIAGRQQHFEDYRLRIGQLVCEWLPDAGHLRRMETSNSYNDPALQQERFMIVSTAPMPIETGAESDVLASVSREREYIALAPAPSLPDGLKAVEQLASAGAMTSVRLYLVSRDYGMYERKEAPQYYAPVHRNQ
;
A
#
# COMPACT_ATOMS: atom_id res chain seq x y z
N MET A 1 -3.56 -12.95 -3.66
CA MET A 1 -3.64 -11.51 -3.99
C MET A 1 -2.50 -10.77 -3.30
N ILE A 2 -1.94 -9.78 -3.97
CA ILE A 2 -0.85 -8.95 -3.46
C ILE A 2 -1.38 -7.53 -3.25
N GLY A 3 -1.12 -6.94 -2.10
CA GLY A 3 -1.34 -5.52 -1.81
C GLY A 3 -0.05 -4.73 -2.01
N LEU A 4 -0.13 -3.62 -2.73
CA LEU A 4 0.93 -2.62 -2.84
C LEU A 4 0.47 -1.36 -2.14
N PHE A 5 1.32 -0.82 -1.26
CA PHE A 5 1.10 0.38 -0.47
C PHE A 5 2.28 1.33 -0.70
N PHE A 6 2.08 2.29 -1.58
CA PHE A 6 3.08 3.30 -1.90
C PHE A 6 2.67 4.63 -1.24
N GLU A 7 3.30 4.91 -0.11
CA GLU A 7 3.17 6.18 0.60
C GLU A 7 4.22 7.14 0.06
N VAL A 8 3.80 8.25 -0.46
CA VAL A 8 4.68 9.27 -1.03
C VAL A 8 4.47 10.61 -0.35
N MET A 9 5.58 11.30 -0.08
CA MET A 9 5.60 12.71 0.32
C MET A 9 6.13 13.53 -0.87
N PRO A 10 5.27 14.17 -1.67
CA PRO A 10 5.72 15.10 -2.69
C PRO A 10 6.47 16.28 -2.06
N ARG A 11 7.44 16.83 -2.77
CA ARG A 11 8.07 18.10 -2.38
C ARG A 11 7.02 19.22 -2.33
N PRO A 12 7.22 20.27 -1.55
CA PRO A 12 6.34 21.45 -1.57
C PRO A 12 6.12 21.94 -3.00
N GLY A 13 4.85 22.09 -3.39
CA GLY A 13 4.45 22.51 -4.75
C GLY A 13 4.45 21.41 -5.81
N HIS A 14 4.89 20.19 -5.52
CA HIS A 14 4.94 19.07 -6.48
C HIS A 14 3.78 18.06 -6.35
N GLU A 15 2.78 18.33 -5.52
CA GLU A 15 1.66 17.41 -5.34
C GLU A 15 0.87 17.23 -6.64
N GLN A 16 0.57 18.32 -7.36
CA GLN A 16 -0.13 18.24 -8.65
C GLN A 16 0.68 17.44 -9.69
N ALA A 17 2.00 17.66 -9.76
CA ALA A 17 2.86 16.91 -10.67
C ALA A 17 2.82 15.39 -10.40
N TYR A 18 2.73 14.98 -9.13
CA TYR A 18 2.52 13.57 -8.78
C TYR A 18 1.21 13.02 -9.35
N PHE A 19 0.10 13.76 -9.21
CA PHE A 19 -1.19 13.32 -9.73
C PHE A 19 -1.22 13.31 -11.27
N ASP A 20 -0.59 14.26 -11.93
CA ASP A 20 -0.51 14.34 -13.40
C ASP A 20 0.29 13.14 -13.97
N ILE A 21 1.44 12.81 -13.36
CA ILE A 21 2.23 11.63 -13.71
C ILE A 21 1.37 10.36 -13.53
N ALA A 22 0.68 10.26 -12.42
CA ALA A 22 -0.17 9.12 -12.12
C ALA A 22 -1.36 8.98 -13.09
N ALA A 23 -1.97 10.09 -13.50
CA ALA A 23 -3.02 10.13 -14.52
C ALA A 23 -2.47 9.70 -15.88
N GLY A 24 -1.29 10.18 -16.27
CA GLY A 24 -0.62 9.82 -17.53
C GLY A 24 -0.25 8.34 -17.64
N LEU A 25 -0.13 7.63 -16.51
CA LEU A 25 0.12 6.19 -16.47
C LEU A 25 -1.16 5.34 -16.52
N ARG A 26 -2.34 5.94 -16.32
CA ARG A 26 -3.59 5.21 -16.14
C ARG A 26 -3.90 4.27 -17.30
N SER A 27 -3.81 4.75 -18.53
CA SER A 27 -4.10 3.95 -19.73
C SER A 27 -3.19 2.73 -19.91
N GLU A 28 -1.93 2.82 -19.46
CA GLU A 28 -1.01 1.68 -19.48
C GLU A 28 -1.28 0.70 -18.34
N LEU A 29 -1.63 1.23 -17.18
CA LEU A 29 -1.96 0.44 -16.01
C LEU A 29 -3.23 -0.40 -16.23
N ASP A 30 -4.25 0.17 -16.87
CA ASP A 30 -5.52 -0.50 -17.19
C ASP A 30 -5.35 -1.67 -18.19
N LYS A 31 -4.27 -1.70 -18.96
CA LYS A 31 -3.93 -2.82 -19.85
C LYS A 31 -3.35 -4.03 -19.09
N ASN A 32 -2.99 -3.89 -17.81
CA ASN A 32 -2.45 -4.99 -17.04
C ASN A 32 -3.59 -5.84 -16.45
N PRO A 33 -3.82 -7.07 -16.95
CA PRO A 33 -4.94 -7.90 -16.52
C PRO A 33 -4.82 -8.42 -15.09
N GLY A 34 -3.69 -8.19 -14.46
CA GLY A 34 -3.46 -8.56 -13.06
C GLY A 34 -3.70 -7.43 -12.07
N LEU A 35 -3.99 -6.22 -12.51
CA LEU A 35 -4.49 -5.15 -11.65
C LEU A 35 -5.95 -5.42 -11.30
N LEU A 36 -6.25 -5.56 -10.01
CA LEU A 36 -7.60 -5.81 -9.50
C LEU A 36 -8.25 -4.55 -8.94
N PHE A 37 -7.44 -3.63 -8.42
CA PHE A 37 -7.89 -2.40 -7.77
C PHE A 37 -6.74 -1.40 -7.68
N ILE A 38 -7.07 -0.13 -7.80
CA ILE A 38 -6.17 0.97 -7.43
C ILE A 38 -6.96 2.21 -7.01
N ASP A 39 -6.52 2.83 -5.92
CA ASP A 39 -6.98 4.14 -5.50
C ASP A 39 -5.88 4.92 -4.79
N ARG A 40 -6.14 6.23 -4.59
CA ARG A 40 -5.25 7.15 -3.89
C ARG A 40 -5.97 7.79 -2.73
N PHE A 41 -5.24 7.94 -1.64
CA PHE A 41 -5.76 8.46 -0.39
C PHE A 41 -4.81 9.52 0.17
N LYS A 42 -5.35 10.59 0.74
CA LYS A 42 -4.58 11.60 1.47
C LYS A 42 -4.66 11.33 2.95
N SER A 43 -3.51 11.36 3.64
CA SER A 43 -3.48 11.18 5.09
C SER A 43 -4.19 12.34 5.79
N LEU A 44 -4.98 11.99 6.80
CA LEU A 44 -5.65 12.97 7.66
C LEU A 44 -4.72 13.47 8.78
N ASN A 45 -3.71 12.67 9.13
CA ASN A 45 -2.84 12.92 10.28
C ASN A 45 -1.45 13.44 9.87
N ARG A 46 -0.98 13.07 8.68
CA ARG A 46 0.35 13.42 8.17
C ARG A 46 0.21 14.31 6.94
N SER A 47 0.56 15.58 7.07
CA SER A 47 0.46 16.54 5.95
C SER A 47 1.30 16.07 4.75
N ARG A 48 0.80 16.30 3.54
CA ARG A 48 1.42 15.98 2.24
C ARG A 48 1.60 14.49 1.96
N ILE A 49 1.24 13.57 2.85
CA ILE A 49 1.33 12.14 2.56
C ILE A 49 0.14 11.70 1.69
N VAL A 50 0.49 11.07 0.58
CA VAL A 50 -0.47 10.41 -0.32
C VAL A 50 -0.13 8.93 -0.38
N LEU A 51 -1.11 8.08 -0.15
CA LEU A 51 -1.04 6.64 -0.34
C LEU A 51 -1.62 6.29 -1.71
N SER A 52 -0.85 5.62 -2.57
CA SER A 52 -1.39 4.87 -3.70
C SER A 52 -1.49 3.41 -3.28
N HIS A 53 -2.72 2.91 -3.13
CA HIS A 53 -3.00 1.52 -2.76
C HIS A 53 -3.57 0.76 -3.94
N SER A 54 -3.01 -0.43 -4.21
CA SER A 54 -3.46 -1.29 -5.30
C SER A 54 -3.43 -2.76 -4.93
N HIS A 55 -4.37 -3.52 -5.53
CA HIS A 55 -4.41 -4.98 -5.43
C HIS A 55 -4.02 -5.60 -6.76
N TRP A 56 -3.21 -6.63 -6.67
CA TRP A 56 -2.69 -7.38 -7.80
C TRP A 56 -3.01 -8.86 -7.65
N ARG A 57 -3.37 -9.48 -8.75
CA ARG A 57 -3.67 -10.91 -8.77
C ARG A 57 -2.48 -11.74 -8.26
N ASP A 58 -1.28 -11.42 -8.76
CA ASP A 58 -0.07 -12.18 -8.48
C ASP A 58 1.21 -11.32 -8.59
N LYS A 59 2.33 -11.92 -8.24
CA LYS A 59 3.67 -11.33 -8.29
C LYS A 59 4.11 -10.95 -9.70
N ALA A 60 3.80 -11.80 -10.69
CA ALA A 60 4.23 -11.57 -12.05
C ALA A 60 3.61 -10.29 -12.61
N SER A 61 2.32 -10.08 -12.37
CA SER A 61 1.58 -8.88 -12.78
C SER A 61 2.16 -7.62 -12.14
N LEU A 62 2.44 -7.65 -10.84
CA LEU A 62 3.07 -6.53 -10.13
C LEU A 62 4.49 -6.26 -10.63
N THR A 63 5.28 -7.31 -10.85
CA THR A 63 6.65 -7.20 -11.37
C THR A 63 6.66 -6.63 -12.78
N GLY A 64 5.76 -7.09 -13.65
CA GLY A 64 5.59 -6.56 -15.00
C GLY A 64 5.29 -5.07 -15.00
N TRP A 65 4.40 -4.61 -14.10
CA TRP A 65 4.11 -3.19 -13.94
C TRP A 65 5.32 -2.39 -13.44
N ARG A 66 6.03 -2.91 -12.44
CA ARG A 66 7.25 -2.28 -11.93
C ARG A 66 8.29 -2.05 -13.04
N SER A 67 8.43 -3.01 -13.95
CA SER A 67 9.41 -2.98 -15.04
C SER A 67 8.89 -2.31 -16.32
N HIS A 68 7.63 -1.87 -16.34
CA HIS A 68 7.04 -1.19 -17.49
C HIS A 68 7.78 0.12 -17.78
N ALA A 69 8.20 0.34 -19.04
CA ALA A 69 9.13 1.43 -19.40
C ALA A 69 8.63 2.82 -18.96
N LYS A 70 7.36 3.16 -19.21
CA LYS A 70 6.79 4.45 -18.80
C LYS A 70 6.71 4.57 -17.26
N HIS A 71 6.37 3.49 -16.56
CA HIS A 71 6.33 3.48 -15.11
C HIS A 71 7.74 3.62 -14.52
N HIS A 72 8.73 2.95 -15.10
CA HIS A 72 10.13 3.08 -14.69
C HIS A 72 10.66 4.52 -14.86
N ALA A 73 10.33 5.16 -15.98
CA ALA A 73 10.65 6.58 -16.19
C ALA A 73 10.00 7.49 -15.12
N ALA A 74 8.73 7.24 -14.80
CA ALA A 74 8.03 7.96 -13.72
C ALA A 74 8.64 7.73 -12.34
N GLN A 75 9.12 6.51 -12.05
CA GLN A 75 9.84 6.21 -10.79
C GLN A 75 11.13 7.01 -10.68
N ILE A 76 11.90 7.12 -11.77
CA ILE A 76 13.14 7.93 -11.82
C ILE A 76 12.82 9.40 -11.60
N ALA A 77 11.86 9.95 -12.36
CA ALA A 77 11.45 11.35 -12.22
C ALA A 77 10.94 11.67 -10.80
N GLY A 78 10.11 10.79 -10.24
CA GLY A 78 9.63 10.90 -8.87
C GLY A 78 10.78 11.04 -7.88
N ARG A 79 11.74 10.12 -7.92
CA ARG A 79 12.89 10.11 -7.01
C ARG A 79 13.79 11.34 -7.14
N GLN A 80 14.03 11.78 -8.35
CA GLN A 80 15.00 12.86 -8.61
C GLN A 80 14.41 14.25 -8.46
N GLN A 81 13.12 14.43 -8.83
CA GLN A 81 12.53 15.75 -9.01
C GLN A 81 11.34 16.03 -8.09
N HIS A 82 10.45 15.04 -7.85
CA HIS A 82 9.14 15.31 -7.30
C HIS A 82 8.94 14.87 -5.85
N PHE A 83 9.70 13.86 -5.37
CA PHE A 83 9.49 13.31 -4.04
C PHE A 83 10.52 13.82 -3.04
N GLU A 84 10.04 14.18 -1.87
CA GLU A 84 10.86 14.44 -0.69
C GLU A 84 11.21 13.11 -0.01
N ASP A 85 10.23 12.22 0.12
CA ASP A 85 10.41 10.86 0.62
C ASP A 85 9.30 9.94 0.10
N TYR A 86 9.50 8.64 0.23
CA TYR A 86 8.45 7.63 0.08
C TYR A 86 8.77 6.37 0.88
N ARG A 87 7.71 5.63 1.22
CA ARG A 87 7.76 4.27 1.73
C ARG A 87 6.90 3.36 0.87
N LEU A 88 7.40 2.20 0.53
CA LEU A 88 6.70 1.20 -0.26
C LEU A 88 6.66 -0.12 0.49
N ARG A 89 5.45 -0.62 0.73
CA ARG A 89 5.22 -1.94 1.33
C ARG A 89 4.50 -2.83 0.33
N ILE A 90 4.94 -4.08 0.26
CA ILE A 90 4.31 -5.13 -0.54
C ILE A 90 3.89 -6.22 0.43
N GLY A 91 2.61 -6.58 0.42
CA GLY A 91 2.08 -7.60 1.31
C GLY A 91 1.29 -8.68 0.56
N GLN A 92 1.41 -9.92 1.02
CA GLN A 92 0.54 -11.00 0.61
C GLN A 92 -0.70 -11.02 1.50
N LEU A 93 -1.88 -11.12 0.90
CA LEU A 93 -3.13 -11.24 1.65
C LEU A 93 -3.15 -12.57 2.41
N VAL A 94 -3.33 -12.48 3.73
CA VAL A 94 -3.42 -13.64 4.65
C VAL A 94 -4.87 -13.98 4.95
N CYS A 95 -5.66 -12.94 5.23
CA CYS A 95 -7.11 -13.12 5.39
C CYS A 95 -7.84 -11.83 5.03
N GLU A 96 -9.12 -11.95 4.71
CA GLU A 96 -10.02 -10.82 4.54
C GLU A 96 -11.40 -11.09 5.12
N TRP A 97 -12.03 -10.02 5.53
CA TRP A 97 -13.45 -9.98 5.84
C TRP A 97 -14.12 -8.93 4.95
N LEU A 98 -15.26 -9.31 4.37
CA LEU A 98 -16.14 -8.46 3.58
C LEU A 98 -17.56 -8.61 4.12
N PRO A 99 -18.37 -7.54 4.22
CA PRO A 99 -19.73 -7.61 4.76
C PRO A 99 -20.60 -8.66 4.06
N ASP A 100 -20.55 -8.73 2.74
CA ASP A 100 -21.38 -9.65 1.94
C ASP A 100 -20.99 -11.11 2.13
N ALA A 101 -19.74 -11.39 2.50
CA ALA A 101 -19.29 -12.75 2.78
C ALA A 101 -19.73 -13.26 4.15
N GLY A 102 -19.94 -12.37 5.12
CA GLY A 102 -20.39 -12.69 6.48
C GLY A 102 -19.42 -13.53 7.33
N HIS A 103 -18.29 -13.92 6.77
CA HIS A 103 -17.26 -14.75 7.44
C HIS A 103 -15.86 -14.34 7.03
N LEU A 104 -14.87 -14.69 7.87
CA LEU A 104 -13.46 -14.48 7.61
C LEU A 104 -12.96 -15.49 6.58
N ARG A 105 -12.44 -15.01 5.47
CA ARG A 105 -11.79 -15.83 4.45
C ARG A 105 -10.29 -15.84 4.66
N ARG A 106 -9.72 -17.01 4.95
CA ARG A 106 -8.26 -17.21 5.07
C ARG A 106 -7.67 -17.64 3.73
N MET A 107 -6.46 -17.16 3.44
CA MET A 107 -5.72 -17.49 2.23
C MET A 107 -4.54 -18.39 2.57
N GLU A 108 -4.24 -19.33 1.69
CA GLU A 108 -2.96 -20.02 1.76
C GLU A 108 -1.85 -19.02 1.40
N THR A 109 -0.90 -18.86 2.30
CA THR A 109 0.28 -18.03 2.08
C THR A 109 1.43 -18.91 1.64
N SER A 110 1.92 -18.71 0.43
CA SER A 110 3.18 -19.33 0.02
C SER A 110 4.35 -18.43 0.44
N ASN A 111 5.33 -19.00 1.14
CA ASN A 111 6.56 -18.29 1.55
C ASN A 111 7.44 -17.84 0.36
N SER A 112 7.02 -18.08 -0.88
CA SER A 112 7.78 -17.74 -2.09
C SER A 112 8.02 -16.24 -2.30
N TYR A 113 7.42 -15.40 -1.47
CA TYR A 113 7.59 -13.94 -1.52
C TYR A 113 8.56 -13.38 -0.47
N ASN A 114 8.84 -14.16 0.56
CA ASN A 114 9.73 -13.71 1.62
C ASN A 114 11.16 -13.77 1.11
N ASP A 115 11.88 -12.68 1.24
CA ASP A 115 13.33 -12.70 1.15
C ASP A 115 13.83 -13.57 2.33
N PRO A 116 14.58 -14.67 2.08
CA PRO A 116 15.11 -15.50 3.16
C PRO A 116 16.01 -14.74 4.14
N ALA A 117 16.46 -13.52 3.79
CA ALA A 117 17.17 -12.63 4.69
C ALA A 117 16.28 -11.91 5.70
N LEU A 118 14.95 -11.92 5.54
CA LEU A 118 14.02 -11.34 6.51
C LEU A 118 13.76 -12.32 7.64
N GLN A 119 14.39 -12.08 8.76
CA GLN A 119 14.31 -12.94 9.95
C GLN A 119 13.02 -12.79 10.76
N GLN A 120 12.17 -11.80 10.44
CA GLN A 120 10.95 -11.52 11.21
C GLN A 120 9.76 -11.27 10.29
N GLU A 121 8.68 -12.02 10.54
CA GLU A 121 7.39 -11.76 9.90
C GLU A 121 6.80 -10.44 10.37
N ARG A 122 6.27 -9.66 9.43
CA ARG A 122 5.62 -8.38 9.66
C ARG A 122 4.21 -8.44 9.13
N PHE A 123 3.26 -8.06 9.95
CA PHE A 123 1.85 -8.06 9.55
C PHE A 123 1.29 -6.64 9.56
N MET A 124 0.35 -6.40 8.67
CA MET A 124 -0.35 -5.12 8.55
C MET A 124 -1.83 -5.35 8.32
N ILE A 125 -2.64 -4.72 9.17
CA ILE A 125 -4.09 -4.67 9.04
C ILE A 125 -4.43 -3.47 8.16
N VAL A 126 -5.33 -3.69 7.22
CA VAL A 126 -5.88 -2.66 6.34
C VAL A 126 -7.38 -2.72 6.43
N SER A 127 -8.00 -1.66 6.92
CA SER A 127 -9.45 -1.54 7.03
C SER A 127 -9.97 -0.39 6.18
N THR A 128 -11.17 -0.54 5.63
CA THR A 128 -11.88 0.53 4.92
C THR A 128 -13.25 0.76 5.54
N ALA A 129 -13.72 2.01 5.53
CA ALA A 129 -15.00 2.41 6.10
C ALA A 129 -15.57 3.66 5.41
N PRO A 130 -16.89 3.92 5.51
CA PRO A 130 -17.51 5.12 4.94
C PRO A 130 -17.31 6.38 5.80
N MET A 131 -16.62 6.27 6.93
CA MET A 131 -16.29 7.34 7.86
C MET A 131 -14.84 7.17 8.34
N PRO A 132 -14.20 8.24 8.84
CA PRO A 132 -12.87 8.14 9.44
C PRO A 132 -12.86 7.07 10.54
N ILE A 133 -11.85 6.20 10.48
CA ILE A 133 -11.71 5.06 11.39
C ILE A 133 -10.96 5.54 12.63
N GLU A 134 -11.55 5.35 13.80
CA GLU A 134 -10.84 5.57 15.06
C GLU A 134 -9.79 4.48 15.23
N THR A 135 -8.55 4.87 15.32
CA THR A 135 -7.40 3.96 15.40
C THR A 135 -6.45 4.38 16.51
N GLY A 136 -5.62 3.45 16.97
CA GLY A 136 -4.53 3.78 17.91
C GLY A 136 -3.46 4.68 17.30
N ALA A 137 -2.56 5.19 18.13
CA ALA A 137 -1.53 6.18 17.77
C ALA A 137 -0.56 5.73 16.65
N GLU A 138 -0.42 4.42 16.44
CA GLU A 138 0.47 3.86 15.41
C GLU A 138 -0.21 3.67 14.05
N SER A 139 -1.47 4.04 13.94
CA SER A 139 -2.26 3.86 12.72
C SER A 139 -2.33 5.16 11.92
N ASP A 140 -2.32 5.03 10.60
CA ASP A 140 -2.56 6.14 9.69
C ASP A 140 -3.94 6.00 9.05
N VAL A 141 -4.72 7.07 9.11
CA VAL A 141 -6.05 7.16 8.50
C VAL A 141 -5.99 8.11 7.32
N LEU A 142 -6.49 7.65 6.18
CA LEU A 142 -6.43 8.41 4.94
C LEU A 142 -7.80 8.42 4.27
N ALA A 143 -8.13 9.54 3.61
CA ALA A 143 -9.36 9.74 2.85
C ALA A 143 -9.10 9.53 1.35
N SER A 144 -10.00 8.83 0.65
CA SER A 144 -9.91 8.67 -0.80
C SER A 144 -9.96 10.01 -1.52
N VAL A 145 -9.13 10.14 -2.56
CA VAL A 145 -9.08 11.34 -3.43
C VAL A 145 -10.20 11.30 -4.49
N SER A 146 -10.65 10.12 -4.87
CA SER A 146 -11.56 9.91 -6.00
C SER A 146 -12.97 9.46 -5.58
N ARG A 147 -13.13 8.96 -4.34
CA ARG A 147 -14.38 8.40 -3.82
C ARG A 147 -14.78 9.10 -2.54
N GLU A 148 -15.94 9.71 -2.56
CA GLU A 148 -16.51 10.31 -1.36
C GLU A 148 -16.83 9.23 -0.32
N ARG A 149 -16.66 9.57 0.95
CA ARG A 149 -16.97 8.69 2.07
C ARG A 149 -16.26 7.34 1.99
N GLU A 150 -15.02 7.35 1.55
CA GLU A 150 -14.15 6.19 1.60
C GLU A 150 -12.85 6.52 2.30
N TYR A 151 -12.63 5.82 3.40
CA TYR A 151 -11.44 5.99 4.25
C TYR A 151 -10.73 4.65 4.36
N ILE A 152 -9.41 4.72 4.48
CA ILE A 152 -8.55 3.55 4.70
C ILE A 152 -7.69 3.79 5.94
N ALA A 153 -7.54 2.78 6.76
CA ALA A 153 -6.59 2.78 7.87
C ALA A 153 -5.58 1.65 7.70
N LEU A 154 -4.32 1.96 8.02
CA LEU A 154 -3.22 1.01 8.03
C LEU A 154 -2.64 0.94 9.44
N ALA A 155 -2.65 -0.25 10.03
CA ALA A 155 -2.13 -0.50 11.36
C ALA A 155 -1.16 -1.69 11.35
N PRO A 156 -0.03 -1.64 12.10
CA PRO A 156 0.81 -2.81 12.28
C PRO A 156 0.09 -3.85 13.14
N ALA A 157 0.43 -5.12 12.94
CA ALA A 157 0.08 -6.19 13.85
C ALA A 157 1.35 -6.92 14.31
N PRO A 158 1.54 -7.13 15.62
CA PRO A 158 2.78 -7.71 16.18
C PRO A 158 3.01 -9.16 15.73
N SER A 159 1.92 -9.90 15.51
CA SER A 159 1.96 -11.31 15.11
C SER A 159 0.75 -11.70 14.27
N LEU A 160 0.80 -12.88 13.65
CA LEU A 160 -0.36 -13.44 12.94
C LEU A 160 -1.58 -13.63 13.86
N PRO A 161 -1.46 -14.23 15.07
CA PRO A 161 -2.60 -14.35 15.97
C PRO A 161 -3.23 -13.00 16.36
N ASP A 162 -2.39 -11.98 16.68
CA ASP A 162 -2.89 -10.64 17.01
C ASP A 162 -3.59 -9.98 15.83
N GLY A 163 -3.02 -10.13 14.63
CA GLY A 163 -3.62 -9.63 13.39
C GLY A 163 -4.98 -10.28 13.10
N LEU A 164 -5.10 -11.58 13.25
CA LEU A 164 -6.37 -12.30 13.05
C LEU A 164 -7.43 -11.85 14.08
N LYS A 165 -7.06 -11.76 15.35
CA LYS A 165 -7.94 -11.26 16.41
C LYS A 165 -8.43 -9.83 16.13
N ALA A 166 -7.54 -8.95 15.69
CA ALA A 166 -7.90 -7.57 15.35
C ALA A 166 -8.85 -7.51 14.14
N VAL A 167 -8.65 -8.36 13.11
CA VAL A 167 -9.59 -8.46 11.98
C VAL A 167 -10.97 -8.88 12.45
N GLU A 168 -11.09 -9.88 13.32
CA GLU A 168 -12.36 -10.33 13.89
C GLU A 168 -13.05 -9.24 14.71
N GLN A 169 -12.32 -8.49 15.52
CA GLN A 169 -12.84 -7.37 16.31
C GLN A 169 -13.37 -6.24 15.41
N LEU A 170 -12.60 -5.82 14.41
CA LEU A 170 -13.00 -4.78 13.47
C LEU A 170 -14.22 -5.21 12.63
N ALA A 171 -14.26 -6.46 12.18
CA ALA A 171 -15.38 -7.04 11.47
C ALA A 171 -16.68 -7.01 12.33
N SER A 172 -16.55 -7.35 13.60
CA SER A 172 -17.68 -7.37 14.55
C SER A 172 -18.19 -5.99 14.92
N ALA A 173 -17.39 -4.93 14.77
CA ALA A 173 -17.81 -3.57 15.06
C ALA A 173 -18.82 -3.00 14.05
N GLY A 174 -19.06 -3.65 12.90
CA GLY A 174 -20.13 -3.34 11.95
C GLY A 174 -19.96 -2.04 11.14
N ALA A 175 -18.84 -1.32 11.33
CA ALA A 175 -18.58 -0.05 10.66
C ALA A 175 -17.70 -0.17 9.42
N MET A 176 -17.07 -1.34 9.20
CA MET A 176 -16.09 -1.55 8.14
C MET A 176 -16.74 -2.02 6.83
N THR A 177 -16.23 -1.55 5.71
CA THR A 177 -16.54 -2.05 4.36
C THR A 177 -15.60 -3.16 3.93
N SER A 178 -14.42 -3.23 4.50
CA SER A 178 -13.53 -4.39 4.41
C SER A 178 -12.48 -4.36 5.52
N VAL A 179 -12.01 -5.53 5.93
CA VAL A 179 -10.83 -5.68 6.80
C VAL A 179 -9.94 -6.76 6.21
N ARG A 180 -8.65 -6.44 6.05
CA ARG A 180 -7.66 -7.34 5.46
C ARG A 180 -6.41 -7.39 6.30
N LEU A 181 -5.81 -8.57 6.40
CA LEU A 181 -4.50 -8.80 7.02
C LEU A 181 -3.50 -9.18 5.93
N TYR A 182 -2.37 -8.49 5.90
CA TYR A 182 -1.28 -8.74 4.98
C TYR A 182 -0.03 -9.19 5.72
N LEU A 183 0.64 -10.23 5.21
CA LEU A 183 2.03 -10.54 5.52
C LEU A 183 2.92 -9.64 4.64
N VAL A 184 3.62 -8.70 5.25
CA VAL A 184 4.48 -7.74 4.55
C VAL A 184 5.78 -8.42 4.15
N SER A 185 5.96 -8.65 2.86
CA SER A 185 7.13 -9.31 2.28
C SER A 185 8.27 -8.35 1.97
N ARG A 186 7.98 -7.08 1.72
CA ARG A 186 8.97 -6.02 1.48
C ARG A 186 8.50 -4.70 2.07
N ASP A 187 9.43 -3.98 2.68
CA ASP A 187 9.23 -2.64 3.23
C ASP A 187 10.50 -1.83 2.99
N TYR A 188 10.44 -0.83 2.12
CA TYR A 188 11.58 -0.01 1.78
C TYR A 188 11.17 1.42 1.42
N GLY A 189 12.08 2.33 1.61
CA GLY A 189 11.87 3.74 1.34
C GLY A 189 12.75 4.30 0.22
N MET A 190 12.70 5.61 0.11
CA MET A 190 13.54 6.37 -0.82
C MET A 190 15.02 6.27 -0.44
N TYR A 191 15.31 6.27 0.83
CA TYR A 191 16.66 6.26 1.41
C TYR A 191 17.03 4.89 1.96
N GLU A 192 16.13 4.21 2.68
CA GLU A 192 16.34 2.84 3.17
C GLU A 192 15.91 1.84 2.10
N ARG A 193 16.88 1.24 1.43
CA ARG A 193 16.64 0.42 0.24
C ARG A 193 17.05 -1.04 0.38
N LYS A 194 17.33 -1.50 1.59
CA LYS A 194 17.80 -2.88 1.83
C LYS A 194 16.89 -3.95 1.21
N GLU A 195 15.58 -3.74 1.26
CA GLU A 195 14.58 -4.68 0.72
C GLU A 195 14.11 -4.32 -0.70
N ALA A 196 14.65 -3.26 -1.29
CA ALA A 196 14.23 -2.85 -2.62
C ALA A 196 14.64 -3.88 -3.68
N PRO A 197 13.71 -4.29 -4.58
CA PRO A 197 13.99 -5.33 -5.58
C PRO A 197 14.81 -4.84 -6.77
N GLN A 198 15.10 -3.55 -6.85
CA GLN A 198 15.86 -2.94 -7.95
C GLN A 198 16.76 -1.85 -7.43
N TYR A 199 17.90 -1.69 -8.11
CA TYR A 199 18.83 -0.62 -7.84
C TYR A 199 18.35 0.69 -8.46
N TYR A 200 18.51 1.77 -7.72
CA TYR A 200 18.50 3.14 -8.19
C TYR A 200 19.72 3.87 -7.62
N ALA A 201 20.23 4.82 -8.38
CA ALA A 201 21.29 5.69 -7.88
C ALA A 201 20.85 6.35 -6.56
N PRO A 202 21.74 6.44 -5.56
CA PRO A 202 21.43 7.12 -4.30
C PRO A 202 20.95 8.55 -4.54
N VAL A 203 19.98 8.97 -3.73
CA VAL A 203 19.57 10.38 -3.62
C VAL A 203 19.90 10.85 -2.22
N HIS A 204 20.29 12.11 -2.08
CA HIS A 204 20.64 12.70 -0.80
C HIS A 204 19.45 13.49 -0.25
N ARG A 205 19.25 13.43 1.07
CA ARG A 205 18.31 14.35 1.72
C ARG A 205 18.88 15.76 1.59
N ASN A 206 18.10 16.69 1.07
CA ASN A 206 18.46 18.09 1.18
C ASN A 206 18.44 18.43 2.68
N GLN A 207 19.59 18.89 3.18
CA GLN A 207 19.75 19.38 4.55
C GLN A 207 18.97 20.67 4.73
#